data_c179cc837a64d8a8ac454d5db633c129
#
_entry.id   c179cc837a64d8a8ac454d5db633c129
#
_cell.length_a   1.000
_cell.length_b   1.000
_cell.length_c   1.000
_cell.angle_alpha   90.00
_cell.angle_beta   90.00
_cell.angle_gamma   90.00
#
_symmetry.space_group_name_H-M   'P 1'
#
loop_
_entity.id
_entity.type
_entity.pdbx_description
1 polymer ?
#
loop_
_entity_poly.entity_id
_entity_poly.type
_entity_poly.pdbx_seq_one_letter_code
_entity_poly.pdbx_strand_id
1 'polypeptide(L)'
;MEKPINLKEYKTTLRTRFKERRRMMTQARKTAADRRIAARLRSLQCYRHAKTVLVYVSTPIEVDTKEIINRALSDGKQVAVPRCVPGTRDMEFYYINGLDELAPGTFGVLEPDPQPSRQLCDFTQSICVVPALACDRKGYRLGYGGGYYDRFLRDYPGEKVLILYRCCLVEHIWHGRFDVPVDRIVTEYFTANTASREALGARPR
;
A
#
# COMPACT_ATOMS: atom_id res chain seq x y z
N MET A 1 7.73 -34.53 -13.94
CA MET A 1 8.33 -33.52 -13.04
C MET A 1 7.98 -32.14 -13.59
N GLU A 2 7.17 -31.37 -12.86
CA GLU A 2 6.88 -29.99 -13.25
C GLU A 2 8.16 -29.15 -13.20
N LYS A 3 8.38 -28.33 -14.24
CA LYS A 3 9.52 -27.41 -14.26
C LYS A 3 9.42 -26.43 -13.08
N PRO A 4 10.52 -26.13 -12.37
CA PRO A 4 10.48 -25.16 -11.30
C PRO A 4 10.01 -23.82 -11.83
N ILE A 5 9.05 -23.20 -11.12
CA ILE A 5 8.47 -21.92 -11.52
C ILE A 5 9.55 -20.84 -11.46
N ASN A 6 9.80 -20.19 -12.59
CA ASN A 6 10.63 -18.99 -12.62
C ASN A 6 9.84 -17.82 -11.99
N LEU A 7 10.04 -17.57 -10.70
CA LEU A 7 9.32 -16.57 -9.93
C LEU A 7 9.42 -15.16 -10.52
N LYS A 8 10.56 -14.81 -11.12
CA LYS A 8 10.78 -13.49 -11.76
C LYS A 8 9.89 -13.33 -13.00
N GLU A 9 9.88 -14.31 -13.85
CA GLU A 9 9.07 -14.32 -15.07
C GLU A 9 7.57 -14.34 -14.75
N TYR A 10 7.16 -15.22 -13.84
CA TYR A 10 5.79 -15.28 -13.32
C TYR A 10 5.31 -13.91 -12.81
N LYS A 11 6.07 -13.28 -11.92
CA LYS A 11 5.71 -11.95 -11.38
C LYS A 11 5.68 -10.87 -12.47
N THR A 12 6.54 -10.96 -13.48
CA THR A 12 6.56 -10.00 -14.61
C THR A 12 5.30 -10.13 -15.45
N THR A 13 4.92 -11.34 -15.83
CA THR A 13 3.69 -11.63 -16.58
C THR A 13 2.43 -11.13 -15.81
N LEU A 14 2.37 -11.42 -14.51
CA LEU A 14 1.27 -10.93 -13.67
C LEU A 14 1.21 -9.40 -13.62
N ARG A 15 2.35 -8.70 -13.50
CA ARG A 15 2.37 -7.22 -13.50
C ARG A 15 1.76 -6.65 -14.77
N THR A 16 2.16 -7.16 -15.93
CA THR A 16 1.59 -6.74 -17.22
C THR A 16 0.08 -6.94 -17.24
N ARG A 17 -0.39 -8.14 -16.90
CA ARG A 17 -1.82 -8.48 -16.86
C ARG A 17 -2.63 -7.55 -15.95
N PHE A 18 -2.15 -7.25 -14.74
CA PHE A 18 -2.90 -6.42 -13.80
C PHE A 18 -2.81 -4.92 -14.10
N LYS A 19 -1.71 -4.45 -14.70
CA LYS A 19 -1.65 -3.08 -15.24
C LYS A 19 -2.69 -2.87 -16.35
N GLU A 20 -2.79 -3.80 -17.29
CA GLU A 20 -3.78 -3.77 -18.37
C GLU A 20 -5.21 -3.81 -17.82
N ARG A 21 -5.50 -4.74 -16.90
CA ARG A 21 -6.82 -4.84 -16.25
C ARG A 21 -7.25 -3.53 -15.61
N ARG A 22 -6.34 -2.80 -14.97
CA ARG A 22 -6.61 -1.50 -14.35
C ARG A 22 -6.83 -0.39 -15.39
N ARG A 23 -6.05 -0.39 -16.48
CA ARG A 23 -6.22 0.56 -17.58
C ARG A 23 -7.57 0.41 -18.29
N MET A 24 -8.10 -0.80 -18.33
CA MET A 24 -9.42 -1.08 -18.92
C MET A 24 -10.59 -0.66 -18.02
N MET A 25 -10.36 -0.24 -16.79
CA MET A 25 -11.44 0.28 -15.95
C MET A 25 -11.91 1.64 -16.47
N THR A 26 -13.23 1.79 -16.68
CA THR A 26 -13.80 3.10 -16.99
C THR A 26 -13.59 4.07 -15.82
N GLN A 27 -13.45 5.36 -16.15
CA GLN A 27 -13.24 6.38 -15.12
C GLN A 27 -14.38 6.40 -14.10
N ALA A 28 -15.63 6.24 -14.54
CA ALA A 28 -16.78 6.19 -13.63
C ALA A 28 -16.70 5.02 -12.64
N ARG A 29 -16.33 3.80 -13.13
CA ARG A 29 -16.13 2.62 -12.27
C ARG A 29 -14.97 2.82 -11.30
N LYS A 30 -13.84 3.37 -11.79
CA LYS A 30 -12.67 3.67 -10.95
C LYS A 30 -13.06 4.63 -9.83
N THR A 31 -13.65 5.78 -10.14
CA THR A 31 -14.05 6.79 -9.16
C THR A 31 -15.02 6.24 -8.11
N ALA A 32 -16.01 5.44 -8.54
CA ALA A 32 -16.94 4.81 -7.59
C ALA A 32 -16.24 3.80 -6.66
N ALA A 33 -15.28 3.03 -7.19
CA ALA A 33 -14.49 2.09 -6.40
C ALA A 33 -13.57 2.81 -5.41
N ASP A 34 -12.86 3.86 -5.85
CA ASP A 34 -11.96 4.66 -5.03
C ASP A 34 -12.69 5.25 -3.82
N ARG A 35 -13.86 5.86 -4.03
CA ARG A 35 -14.70 6.40 -2.94
C ARG A 35 -15.12 5.33 -1.93
N ARG A 36 -15.52 4.15 -2.39
CA ARG A 36 -15.93 3.04 -1.51
C ARG A 36 -14.74 2.50 -0.71
N ILE A 37 -13.57 2.37 -1.34
CA ILE A 37 -12.33 1.94 -0.68
C ILE A 37 -11.94 2.97 0.40
N ALA A 38 -11.93 4.26 0.07
CA ALA A 38 -11.61 5.33 1.03
C ALA A 38 -12.57 5.32 2.22
N ALA A 39 -13.89 5.18 1.98
CA ALA A 39 -14.89 5.10 3.05
C ALA A 39 -14.67 3.88 3.95
N ARG A 40 -14.37 2.70 3.37
CA ARG A 40 -14.09 1.47 4.14
C ARG A 40 -12.80 1.58 4.94
N LEU A 41 -11.73 2.13 4.36
CA LEU A 41 -10.47 2.38 5.08
C LEU A 41 -10.73 3.22 6.33
N ARG A 42 -11.47 4.34 6.19
CA ARG A 42 -11.80 5.24 7.31
C ARG A 42 -12.69 4.58 8.36
N SER A 43 -13.48 3.57 8.01
CA SER A 43 -14.31 2.83 8.97
C SER A 43 -13.54 1.83 9.82
N LEU A 44 -12.29 1.48 9.44
CA LEU A 44 -11.47 0.54 10.19
C LEU A 44 -11.09 1.11 11.56
N GLN A 45 -11.11 0.23 12.57
CA GLN A 45 -10.71 0.60 13.93
C GLN A 45 -9.24 1.07 13.96
N CYS A 46 -8.34 0.39 13.24
CA CYS A 46 -6.93 0.78 13.16
C CYS A 46 -6.76 2.19 12.57
N TYR A 47 -7.54 2.56 11.54
CA TYR A 47 -7.50 3.92 10.99
C TYR A 47 -8.00 4.94 12.03
N ARG A 48 -9.10 4.66 12.71
CA ARG A 48 -9.68 5.58 13.69
C ARG A 48 -8.72 5.87 14.84
N HIS A 49 -8.02 4.87 15.35
CA HIS A 49 -7.08 5.00 16.47
C HIS A 49 -5.69 5.50 16.06
N ALA A 50 -5.32 5.40 14.78
CA ALA A 50 -4.05 5.89 14.31
C ALA A 50 -3.98 7.43 14.42
N LYS A 51 -2.86 7.93 14.92
CA LYS A 51 -2.51 9.36 14.84
C LYS A 51 -1.88 9.69 13.50
N THR A 52 -1.07 8.76 12.98
CA THR A 52 -0.33 8.94 11.72
C THR A 52 -0.79 7.93 10.67
N VAL A 53 -1.05 8.41 9.46
CA VAL A 53 -1.35 7.58 8.28
C VAL A 53 -0.19 7.68 7.30
N LEU A 54 0.56 6.57 7.15
CA LEU A 54 1.52 6.43 6.07
C LEU A 54 0.76 6.02 4.82
N VAL A 55 0.89 6.77 3.73
CA VAL A 55 0.12 6.51 2.52
C VAL A 55 0.92 6.88 1.27
N TYR A 56 0.88 6.01 0.25
CA TYR A 56 1.51 6.29 -1.04
C TYR A 56 0.75 7.38 -1.82
N VAL A 57 1.45 8.09 -2.70
CA VAL A 57 0.82 9.00 -3.66
C VAL A 57 0.51 8.22 -4.93
N SER A 58 -0.77 8.11 -5.26
CA SER A 58 -1.25 7.20 -6.30
C SER A 58 -0.92 7.65 -7.72
N THR A 59 -0.53 6.70 -8.55
CA THR A 59 -0.50 6.83 -10.01
C THR A 59 -1.90 6.70 -10.62
N PRO A 60 -2.13 7.07 -11.90
CA PRO A 60 -3.47 7.02 -12.52
C PRO A 60 -4.16 5.66 -12.50
N ILE A 61 -3.41 4.56 -12.48
CA ILE A 61 -3.97 3.19 -12.48
C ILE A 61 -4.16 2.59 -11.09
N GLU A 62 -3.73 3.29 -10.05
CA GLU A 62 -3.89 2.84 -8.66
C GLU A 62 -5.21 3.31 -8.05
N VAL A 63 -5.54 2.75 -6.89
CA VAL A 63 -6.60 3.32 -6.04
C VAL A 63 -6.19 4.74 -5.71
N ASP A 64 -7.08 5.70 -5.94
CA ASP A 64 -6.79 7.11 -5.72
C ASP A 64 -6.63 7.39 -4.21
N THR A 65 -5.42 7.80 -3.84
CA THR A 65 -5.09 8.13 -2.46
C THR A 65 -5.20 9.62 -2.14
N LYS A 66 -5.42 10.48 -3.13
CA LYS A 66 -5.54 11.93 -2.90
C LYS A 66 -6.71 12.26 -1.99
N GLU A 67 -7.87 11.62 -2.22
CA GLU A 67 -9.02 11.77 -1.32
C GLU A 67 -8.72 11.22 0.08
N ILE A 68 -8.00 10.08 0.17
CA ILE A 68 -7.60 9.49 1.46
C ILE A 68 -6.70 10.44 2.24
N ILE A 69 -5.70 11.05 1.58
CA ILE A 69 -4.77 12.03 2.16
C ILE A 69 -5.54 13.24 2.68
N ASN A 70 -6.35 13.87 1.82
CA ASN A 70 -7.12 15.06 2.20
C ASN A 70 -8.09 14.78 3.36
N ARG A 71 -8.74 13.61 3.36
CA ARG A 71 -9.63 13.21 4.44
C ARG A 71 -8.88 12.92 5.74
N ALA A 72 -7.72 12.28 5.68
CA ALA A 72 -6.91 12.02 6.86
C ALA A 72 -6.46 13.34 7.54
N LEU A 73 -6.00 14.31 6.74
CA LEU A 73 -5.66 15.66 7.23
C LEU A 73 -6.89 16.37 7.83
N SER A 74 -8.05 16.29 7.17
CA SER A 74 -9.31 16.88 7.68
C SER A 74 -9.82 16.18 8.95
N ASP A 75 -9.53 14.88 9.12
CA ASP A 75 -9.82 14.10 10.32
C ASP A 75 -8.84 14.43 11.48
N GLY A 76 -7.92 15.40 11.31
CA GLY A 76 -6.92 15.82 12.30
C GLY A 76 -5.75 14.83 12.45
N LYS A 77 -5.55 13.92 11.51
CA LYS A 77 -4.43 12.98 11.53
C LYS A 77 -3.19 13.59 10.89
N GLN A 78 -2.03 13.14 11.35
CA GLN A 78 -0.78 13.36 10.63
C GLN A 78 -0.74 12.45 9.40
N VAL A 79 -0.27 12.96 8.28
CA VAL A 79 -0.10 12.19 7.05
C VAL A 79 1.37 12.20 6.66
N ALA A 80 1.93 11.01 6.39
CA ALA A 80 3.28 10.87 5.89
C ALA A 80 3.27 10.10 4.56
N VAL A 81 4.01 10.62 3.58
CA VAL A 81 4.12 10.02 2.25
C VAL A 81 5.54 9.57 1.96
N PRO A 82 5.70 8.52 1.14
CA PRO A 82 7.02 7.93 0.91
C PRO A 82 7.87 8.76 -0.05
N ARG A 83 9.18 8.70 0.17
CA ARG A 83 10.23 9.13 -0.74
C ARG A 83 11.24 7.99 -0.91
N CYS A 84 11.63 7.71 -2.15
CA CYS A 84 12.71 6.78 -2.43
C CYS A 84 14.07 7.41 -2.11
N VAL A 85 14.92 6.70 -1.37
CA VAL A 85 16.29 7.16 -1.09
C VAL A 85 17.14 6.92 -2.34
N PRO A 86 17.73 7.96 -2.95
CA PRO A 86 18.51 7.84 -4.19
C PRO A 86 19.66 6.83 -4.06
N GLY A 87 19.88 6.03 -5.10
CA GLY A 87 20.95 5.02 -5.14
C GLY A 87 20.71 3.77 -4.29
N THR A 88 19.58 3.68 -3.58
CA THR A 88 19.23 2.55 -2.72
C THR A 88 17.89 1.93 -3.13
N ARG A 89 17.41 0.97 -2.34
CA ARG A 89 16.02 0.48 -2.40
C ARG A 89 15.28 0.75 -1.09
N ASP A 90 15.77 1.70 -0.33
CA ASP A 90 15.15 2.12 0.91
C ASP A 90 14.17 3.26 0.66
N MET A 91 13.23 3.39 1.56
CA MET A 91 12.14 4.33 1.47
C MET A 91 11.95 4.98 2.84
N GLU A 92 11.88 6.30 2.84
CA GLU A 92 11.61 7.11 4.01
C GLU A 92 10.24 7.76 3.88
N PHE A 93 9.64 8.12 4.99
CA PHE A 93 8.35 8.80 5.02
C PHE A 93 8.51 10.20 5.60
N TYR A 94 7.84 11.16 4.98
CA TYR A 94 7.86 12.56 5.40
C TYR A 94 6.45 13.09 5.60
N TYR A 95 6.27 13.85 6.66
CA TYR A 95 5.00 14.52 6.95
C TYR A 95 4.70 15.58 5.91
N ILE A 96 3.43 15.66 5.53
CA ILE A 96 2.87 16.69 4.64
C ILE A 96 1.62 17.31 5.27
N ASN A 97 1.35 18.58 4.96
CA ASN A 97 0.12 19.27 5.32
C ASN A 97 -0.85 19.38 4.14
N GLY A 98 -0.40 19.10 2.92
CA GLY A 98 -1.20 19.11 1.71
C GLY A 98 -0.49 18.47 0.53
N LEU A 99 -1.25 18.17 -0.53
CA LEU A 99 -0.72 17.61 -1.77
C LEU A 99 0.08 18.63 -2.60
N ASP A 100 -0.11 19.90 -2.36
CA ASP A 100 0.59 21.03 -2.97
C ASP A 100 2.08 21.12 -2.56
N GLU A 101 2.44 20.45 -1.45
CA GLU A 101 3.83 20.35 -1.00
C GLU A 101 4.65 19.29 -1.78
N LEU A 102 4.01 18.54 -2.68
CA LEU A 102 4.66 17.45 -3.40
C LEU A 102 5.21 17.91 -4.75
N ALA A 103 6.40 17.42 -5.11
CA ALA A 103 7.04 17.67 -6.38
C ALA A 103 7.28 16.36 -7.17
N PRO A 104 7.43 16.41 -8.51
CA PRO A 104 7.80 15.25 -9.30
C PRO A 104 9.11 14.61 -8.81
N GLY A 105 9.05 13.36 -8.48
CA GLY A 105 10.15 12.58 -7.93
C GLY A 105 10.45 11.31 -8.73
N THR A 106 10.96 10.30 -8.05
CA THR A 106 11.37 9.02 -8.62
C THR A 106 10.21 8.30 -9.30
N PHE A 107 10.44 7.69 -10.44
CA PHE A 107 9.42 6.96 -11.24
C PHE A 107 8.22 7.79 -11.71
N GLY A 108 8.33 9.13 -11.73
CA GLY A 108 7.23 10.03 -12.11
C GLY A 108 6.10 10.08 -11.07
N VAL A 109 6.37 9.66 -9.84
CA VAL A 109 5.47 9.81 -8.71
C VAL A 109 5.77 11.11 -7.99
N LEU A 110 4.74 11.76 -7.44
CA LEU A 110 4.96 12.93 -6.60
C LEU A 110 5.56 12.51 -5.26
N GLU A 111 6.64 13.16 -4.87
CA GLU A 111 7.38 12.90 -3.63
C GLU A 111 7.46 14.17 -2.76
N PRO A 112 7.60 14.03 -1.43
CA PRO A 112 7.79 15.16 -0.52
C PRO A 112 9.22 15.70 -0.60
N ASP A 113 9.40 16.95 -0.19
CA ASP A 113 10.73 17.52 0.04
C ASP A 113 11.39 16.83 1.25
N PRO A 114 12.66 16.33 1.12
CA PRO A 114 13.34 15.58 2.17
C PRO A 114 13.89 16.48 3.28
N GLN A 115 13.04 17.23 3.95
CA GLN A 115 13.43 18.04 5.10
C GLN A 115 13.56 17.13 6.35
N PRO A 116 14.73 17.09 7.02
CA PRO A 116 14.95 16.24 8.18
C PRO A 116 13.94 16.48 9.31
N SER A 117 13.47 17.70 9.50
CA SER A 117 12.45 18.06 10.48
C SER A 117 11.07 17.48 10.21
N ARG A 118 10.82 17.00 9.00
CA ARG A 118 9.55 16.39 8.58
C ARG A 118 9.66 14.86 8.41
N GLN A 119 10.83 14.28 8.63
CA GLN A 119 11.00 12.83 8.51
C GLN A 119 10.26 12.12 9.63
N LEU A 120 9.46 11.11 9.27
CA LEU A 120 8.78 10.25 10.22
C LEU A 120 9.77 9.18 10.73
N CYS A 121 10.16 9.28 12.00
CA CYS A 121 11.06 8.35 12.66
C CYS A 121 10.34 7.45 13.68
N ASP A 122 9.24 7.92 14.26
CA ASP A 122 8.43 7.16 15.21
C ASP A 122 7.16 6.63 14.55
N PHE A 123 7.09 5.33 14.38
CA PHE A 123 5.95 4.62 13.78
C PHE A 123 4.88 4.20 14.79
N THR A 124 4.97 4.61 16.04
CA THR A 124 3.94 4.32 17.05
C THR A 124 2.62 4.97 16.68
N GLN A 125 1.51 4.30 16.99
CA GLN A 125 0.16 4.76 16.68
C GLN A 125 -0.05 5.13 15.20
N SER A 126 0.61 4.41 14.29
CA SER A 126 0.47 4.60 12.86
C SER A 126 -0.14 3.39 12.15
N ILE A 127 -0.69 3.64 10.96
CA ILE A 127 -1.03 2.61 9.97
C ILE A 127 -0.28 2.90 8.68
N CYS A 128 0.04 1.84 7.93
CA CYS A 128 0.62 1.97 6.59
C CYS A 128 -0.38 1.50 5.53
N VAL A 129 -0.82 2.43 4.68
CA VAL A 129 -1.62 2.14 3.50
C VAL A 129 -0.70 1.68 2.37
N VAL A 130 -0.81 0.42 1.99
CA VAL A 130 0.14 -0.28 1.12
C VAL A 130 -0.40 -0.39 -0.30
N PRO A 131 0.39 -0.01 -1.35
CA PRO A 131 0.01 -0.21 -2.74
C PRO A 131 0.27 -1.64 -3.20
N ALA A 132 -0.51 -2.10 -4.19
CA ALA A 132 -0.22 -3.32 -4.94
C ALA A 132 -0.93 -3.34 -6.30
N LEU A 133 -0.38 -4.05 -7.27
CA LEU A 133 -1.04 -4.38 -8.54
C LEU A 133 -2.04 -5.51 -8.37
N ALA A 134 -1.71 -6.50 -7.54
CA ALA A 134 -2.57 -7.62 -7.17
C ALA A 134 -2.23 -8.09 -5.75
N CYS A 135 -3.12 -8.84 -5.13
CA CYS A 135 -2.91 -9.45 -3.83
C CYS A 135 -3.63 -10.80 -3.77
N ASP A 136 -3.13 -11.74 -2.96
CA ASP A 136 -3.87 -12.95 -2.61
C ASP A 136 -4.56 -12.83 -1.23
N ARG A 137 -5.36 -13.83 -0.90
CA ARG A 137 -6.11 -13.83 0.37
C ARG A 137 -5.23 -13.97 1.61
N LYS A 138 -3.97 -14.41 1.45
CA LYS A 138 -2.98 -14.51 2.52
C LYS A 138 -2.24 -13.19 2.77
N GLY A 139 -2.51 -12.17 1.96
CA GLY A 139 -1.88 -10.86 2.09
C GLY A 139 -0.59 -10.68 1.30
N TYR A 140 -0.15 -11.70 0.55
CA TYR A 140 1.00 -11.53 -0.33
C TYR A 140 0.63 -10.69 -1.52
N ARG A 141 1.43 -9.66 -1.78
CA ARG A 141 1.12 -8.66 -2.79
C ARG A 141 2.12 -8.66 -3.94
N LEU A 142 1.63 -8.33 -5.11
CA LEU A 142 2.41 -8.04 -6.30
C LEU A 142 2.59 -6.52 -6.43
N GLY A 143 3.77 -6.01 -6.06
CA GLY A 143 4.15 -4.62 -6.29
C GLY A 143 4.76 -4.40 -7.67
N TYR A 144 5.31 -3.21 -7.90
CA TYR A 144 5.92 -2.82 -9.19
C TYR A 144 7.30 -3.45 -9.47
N GLY A 145 7.93 -4.07 -8.46
CA GLY A 145 9.17 -4.84 -8.61
C GLY A 145 10.43 -4.19 -8.03
N GLY A 146 10.35 -2.97 -7.50
CA GLY A 146 11.49 -2.30 -6.86
C GLY A 146 11.87 -2.86 -5.49
N GLY A 147 10.93 -3.49 -4.78
CA GLY A 147 11.17 -4.09 -3.46
C GLY A 147 11.17 -3.10 -2.30
N TYR A 148 10.88 -1.82 -2.56
CA TYR A 148 10.86 -0.75 -1.55
C TYR A 148 9.93 -1.07 -0.37
N TYR A 149 8.67 -1.42 -0.66
CA TYR A 149 7.70 -1.76 0.39
C TYR A 149 8.06 -3.05 1.13
N ASP A 150 8.65 -4.07 0.49
CA ASP A 150 9.04 -5.30 1.20
C ASP A 150 10.18 -5.04 2.19
N ARG A 151 11.11 -4.14 1.85
CA ARG A 151 12.15 -3.70 2.78
C ARG A 151 11.57 -2.92 3.95
N PHE A 152 10.79 -1.90 3.66
CA PHE A 152 10.19 -1.05 4.70
C PHE A 152 9.26 -1.82 5.64
N LEU A 153 8.35 -2.63 5.09
CA LEU A 153 7.33 -3.34 5.89
C LEU A 153 7.89 -4.47 6.74
N ARG A 154 9.11 -4.93 6.50
CA ARG A 154 9.77 -5.94 7.33
C ARG A 154 9.91 -5.46 8.76
N ASP A 155 10.33 -4.23 8.93
CA ASP A 155 10.65 -3.64 10.22
C ASP A 155 9.55 -2.67 10.72
N TYR A 156 8.49 -2.48 9.93
CA TYR A 156 7.38 -1.62 10.28
C TYR A 156 6.49 -2.28 11.34
N PRO A 157 6.33 -1.67 12.54
CA PRO A 157 5.62 -2.29 13.66
C PRO A 157 4.10 -2.14 13.58
N GLY A 158 3.60 -1.17 12.79
CA GLY A 158 2.18 -0.84 12.69
C GLY A 158 1.38 -1.78 11.80
N GLU A 159 0.08 -1.52 11.71
CA GLU A 159 -0.82 -2.31 10.87
C GLU A 159 -0.65 -1.97 9.37
N LYS A 160 -0.43 -3.00 8.55
CA LYS A 160 -0.25 -2.93 7.10
C LYS A 160 -1.59 -3.14 6.42
N VAL A 161 -2.18 -2.07 5.91
CA VAL A 161 -3.50 -2.09 5.27
C VAL A 161 -3.35 -1.93 3.76
N LEU A 162 -3.60 -2.99 3.02
CA LEU A 162 -3.61 -2.94 1.55
C LEU A 162 -4.95 -2.42 1.06
N ILE A 163 -4.92 -1.46 0.15
CA ILE A 163 -6.10 -1.03 -0.61
C ILE A 163 -6.00 -1.52 -2.05
N LEU A 164 -7.07 -2.13 -2.56
CA LEU A 164 -7.03 -2.84 -3.84
C LEU A 164 -8.42 -2.89 -4.50
N TYR A 165 -8.48 -2.80 -5.83
CA TYR A 165 -9.70 -3.16 -6.56
C TYR A 165 -9.96 -4.66 -6.45
N ARG A 166 -11.21 -5.06 -6.17
CA ARG A 166 -11.60 -6.47 -6.03
C ARG A 166 -11.20 -7.32 -7.26
N CYS A 167 -11.23 -6.76 -8.45
CA CYS A 167 -10.82 -7.46 -9.67
C CYS A 167 -9.31 -7.81 -9.71
N CYS A 168 -8.50 -7.25 -8.82
CA CYS A 168 -7.07 -7.54 -8.67
C CYS A 168 -6.77 -8.48 -7.48
N LEU A 169 -7.78 -8.98 -6.78
CA LEU A 169 -7.61 -10.04 -5.79
C LEU A 169 -7.59 -11.40 -6.48
N VAL A 170 -6.60 -12.22 -6.16
CA VAL A 170 -6.37 -13.56 -6.72
C VAL A 170 -6.36 -14.63 -5.62
N GLU A 171 -6.44 -15.89 -5.99
CA GLU A 171 -6.40 -17.00 -5.02
C GLU A 171 -4.99 -17.17 -4.43
N HIS A 172 -3.96 -17.05 -5.27
CA HIS A 172 -2.58 -17.29 -4.83
C HIS A 172 -1.59 -16.47 -5.64
N ILE A 173 -0.56 -15.94 -4.94
CA ILE A 173 0.63 -15.33 -5.54
C ILE A 173 1.85 -16.11 -5.05
N TRP A 174 2.64 -16.66 -5.99
CA TRP A 174 3.92 -17.23 -5.64
C TRP A 174 4.84 -16.15 -5.08
N HIS A 175 5.31 -16.35 -3.85
CA HIS A 175 6.13 -15.38 -3.12
C HIS A 175 7.48 -15.98 -2.72
N GLY A 176 8.48 -15.14 -2.53
CA GLY A 176 9.79 -15.50 -2.03
C GLY A 176 9.94 -15.15 -0.54
N ARG A 177 11.09 -15.49 0.02
CA ARG A 177 11.41 -15.30 1.45
C ARG A 177 11.42 -13.83 1.92
N PHE A 178 11.49 -12.88 0.99
CA PHE A 178 11.54 -11.45 1.30
C PHE A 178 10.20 -10.73 1.12
N ASP A 179 9.21 -11.40 0.52
CA ASP A 179 7.89 -10.80 0.34
C ASP A 179 7.17 -10.74 1.71
N VAL A 180 6.76 -9.56 2.12
CA VAL A 180 6.10 -9.33 3.41
C VAL A 180 4.59 -9.26 3.19
N PRO A 181 3.78 -10.12 3.84
CA PRO A 181 2.33 -10.04 3.71
C PRO A 181 1.77 -8.83 4.48
N VAL A 182 0.63 -8.34 4.03
CA VAL A 182 -0.14 -7.31 4.75
C VAL A 182 -1.08 -7.94 5.77
N ASP A 183 -1.52 -7.15 6.76
CA ASP A 183 -2.38 -7.62 7.84
C ASP A 183 -3.86 -7.53 7.47
N ARG A 184 -4.21 -6.60 6.55
CA ARG A 184 -5.59 -6.33 6.16
C ARG A 184 -5.70 -5.96 4.69
N ILE A 185 -6.79 -6.40 4.05
CA ILE A 185 -7.14 -6.08 2.67
C ILE A 185 -8.45 -5.28 2.68
N VAL A 186 -8.47 -4.15 1.97
CA VAL A 186 -9.65 -3.31 1.76
C VAL A 186 -9.96 -3.23 0.28
N THR A 187 -11.16 -3.60 -0.11
CA THR A 187 -11.65 -3.48 -1.49
C THR A 187 -12.91 -2.60 -1.52
N GLU A 188 -13.42 -2.28 -2.71
CA GLU A 188 -14.68 -1.56 -2.88
C GLU A 188 -15.91 -2.35 -2.37
N TYR A 189 -15.76 -3.66 -2.07
CA TYR A 189 -16.86 -4.52 -1.63
C TYR A 189 -16.75 -4.99 -0.18
N PHE A 190 -15.53 -5.23 0.33
CA PHE A 190 -15.32 -5.78 1.66
C PHE A 190 -13.97 -5.39 2.26
N THR A 191 -13.84 -5.67 3.54
CA THR A 191 -12.56 -5.69 4.27
C THR A 191 -12.33 -7.10 4.81
N ALA A 192 -11.06 -7.55 4.82
CA ALA A 192 -10.69 -8.85 5.37
C ALA A 192 -9.36 -8.77 6.12
N ASN A 193 -9.25 -9.50 7.23
CA ASN A 193 -7.97 -9.80 7.84
C ASN A 193 -7.26 -10.88 7.01
N THR A 194 -5.94 -10.85 7.00
CA THR A 194 -5.13 -11.91 6.37
C THR A 194 -4.68 -12.93 7.42
N ALA A 195 -4.34 -14.14 6.98
CA ALA A 195 -3.90 -15.22 7.88
C ALA A 195 -2.60 -14.88 8.65
N SER A 196 -1.80 -13.93 8.17
CA SER A 196 -0.59 -13.47 8.87
C SER A 196 -0.88 -12.82 10.22
N ARG A 197 -2.04 -12.20 10.40
CA ARG A 197 -2.42 -11.58 11.69
C ARG A 197 -2.96 -12.62 12.69
N GLU A 198 -3.62 -13.66 12.22
CA GLU A 198 -4.09 -14.75 13.08
C GLU A 198 -2.92 -15.52 13.70
N ALA A 199 -1.82 -15.71 12.94
CA ALA A 199 -0.60 -16.36 13.43
C ALA A 199 0.19 -15.52 14.45
N LEU A 200 0.12 -14.18 14.37
CA LEU A 200 0.81 -13.28 15.32
C LEU A 200 0.04 -13.06 16.63
N GLY A 201 -1.29 -13.24 16.62
CA GLY A 201 -2.13 -13.21 17.82
C GLY A 201 -1.94 -14.41 18.76
N ALA A 202 -1.25 -15.43 18.30
CA ALA A 202 -1.00 -16.68 19.04
C ALA A 202 0.40 -16.75 19.70
N ARG A 203 1.10 -15.63 19.91
CA ARG A 203 2.32 -15.69 20.75
C ARG A 203 1.90 -15.80 22.21
N PRO A 204 2.21 -16.91 22.90
CA PRO A 204 1.99 -17.02 24.33
C PRO A 204 2.86 -15.99 25.06
N ARG A 205 2.32 -15.46 26.13
CA ARG A 205 2.97 -14.56 27.08
C ARG A 205 4.15 -15.25 27.77
#